data_1f45aa99cc308af32d80e51647ee10bc
#
_entry.id   1f45aa99cc308af32d80e51647ee10bc
#
_cell.length_a   1.000
_cell.length_b   1.000
_cell.length_c   1.000
_cell.angle_alpha   90.00
_cell.angle_beta   90.00
_cell.angle_gamma   90.00
#
_symmetry.space_group_name_H-M   'P 1'
#
loop_
_entity.id
_entity.type
_entity.pdbx_description
1 polymer ?
#
loop_
_entity_poly.entity_id
_entity_poly.type
_entity_poly.pdbx_seq_one_letter_code
_entity_poly.pdbx_strand_id
1 'polypeptide(L)'
;KSNLKLNYKIIFVTRMKYIYCGFFFFTFLFNVFSQERKIIEAYRFQVSPKIDGIISEKEWKKIIPATNFTLFQPENRSGEKIPVGYETYVYFGYDDKAIYVAAQLNHPDPNNIPSEFSERDDMDAISEKFLVSIDTYDNTKERFTFFVTSSGGLIDGLNTGDFDEDGLKFNPLFDAKIQKNNNGWSTEIIIPYSALRFPNKKNHSWGINFGRNIKDFEEMYVWSPVDERILKFYQTMGLVKNILDIKPPTRLFFYPYVQSAVNFQKKLKPSSSYSAGLDLKYGISNSFTIDATLIPDFGQVTFDDEELNLTPFEQEFDENRPFFTEGADLFKIVDRASFRGGSFFYSRRIGQRTSINEDEILNDGDQLLSYDETPKLLNSIKLTGTTNNNLSIGFINAITDKSYALIRENNDNIRKELITPLTNFNVLSLSQKIINDYSSIGFINGSLNRESSFEDANNY
;
A
#
# COMPACT_ATOMS: atom_id res chain seq x y z
N LYS A 1 -45.30 5.80 62.03
CA LYS A 1 -43.86 5.72 61.62
C LYS A 1 -43.45 4.32 61.14
N SER A 2 -44.18 3.23 61.47
CA SER A 2 -43.84 1.86 61.02
C SER A 2 -44.30 1.54 59.61
N ASN A 3 -45.41 2.09 59.13
CA ASN A 3 -45.93 1.80 57.77
C ASN A 3 -45.12 2.52 56.63
N LEU A 4 -44.46 3.65 56.94
CA LEU A 4 -43.61 4.29 55.92
C LEU A 4 -42.31 3.52 55.65
N LYS A 5 -41.70 2.90 56.68
CA LYS A 5 -40.47 2.10 56.49
C LYS A 5 -40.71 0.80 55.72
N LEU A 6 -41.91 0.23 55.82
CA LEU A 6 -42.27 -1.01 55.09
C LEU A 6 -42.45 -0.72 53.59
N ASN A 7 -43.10 0.40 53.25
CA ASN A 7 -43.30 0.79 51.84
C ASN A 7 -41.97 1.14 51.13
N TYR A 8 -41.01 1.77 51.79
CA TYR A 8 -39.71 2.03 51.22
C TYR A 8 -38.88 0.75 50.96
N LYS A 9 -38.97 -0.25 51.84
CA LYS A 9 -38.31 -1.54 51.66
C LYS A 9 -38.89 -2.33 50.51
N ILE A 10 -40.20 -2.33 50.32
CA ILE A 10 -40.88 -3.03 49.22
C ILE A 10 -40.55 -2.36 47.88
N ILE A 11 -40.57 -1.03 47.80
CA ILE A 11 -40.19 -0.27 46.58
C ILE A 11 -38.71 -0.46 46.22
N PHE A 12 -37.82 -0.54 47.20
CA PHE A 12 -36.42 -0.76 46.97
C PHE A 12 -36.11 -2.18 46.46
N VAL A 13 -36.73 -3.20 47.01
CA VAL A 13 -36.59 -4.59 46.61
C VAL A 13 -37.18 -4.81 45.22
N THR A 14 -38.30 -4.15 44.88
CA THR A 14 -38.92 -4.27 43.56
C THR A 14 -38.07 -3.58 42.52
N ARG A 15 -37.51 -2.39 42.78
CA ARG A 15 -36.58 -1.72 41.86
C ARG A 15 -35.28 -2.50 41.66
N MET A 16 -34.72 -3.10 42.71
CA MET A 16 -33.57 -4.00 42.57
C MET A 16 -33.84 -5.21 41.70
N LYS A 17 -35.02 -5.85 41.80
CA LYS A 17 -35.40 -6.97 40.93
C LYS A 17 -35.45 -6.57 39.44
N TYR A 18 -35.91 -5.37 39.12
CA TYR A 18 -35.93 -4.88 37.75
C TYR A 18 -34.51 -4.51 37.26
N ILE A 19 -33.62 -4.04 38.12
CA ILE A 19 -32.24 -3.78 37.79
C ILE A 19 -31.48 -5.09 37.53
N TYR A 20 -31.68 -6.12 38.34
CA TYR A 20 -31.09 -7.45 38.11
C TYR A 20 -31.70 -8.17 36.89
N CYS A 21 -32.98 -8.05 36.61
CA CYS A 21 -33.57 -8.55 35.38
C CYS A 21 -33.06 -7.79 34.15
N GLY A 22 -32.89 -6.47 34.21
CA GLY A 22 -32.31 -5.66 33.14
C GLY A 22 -30.85 -6.00 32.87
N PHE A 23 -30.05 -6.20 33.94
CA PHE A 23 -28.66 -6.60 33.83
C PHE A 23 -28.51 -8.04 33.27
N PHE A 24 -29.39 -8.97 33.69
CA PHE A 24 -29.40 -10.35 33.18
C PHE A 24 -29.86 -10.42 31.72
N PHE A 25 -30.80 -9.57 31.31
CA PHE A 25 -31.26 -9.47 29.92
C PHE A 25 -30.19 -8.82 29.03
N PHE A 26 -29.40 -7.86 29.55
CA PHE A 26 -28.30 -7.22 28.83
C PHE A 26 -27.09 -8.15 28.64
N THR A 27 -26.84 -9.07 29.58
CA THR A 27 -25.78 -10.08 29.46
C THR A 27 -26.12 -11.20 28.47
N PHE A 28 -27.44 -11.42 28.17
CA PHE A 28 -27.85 -12.44 27.23
C PHE A 28 -27.85 -11.98 25.77
N LEU A 29 -27.67 -10.68 25.50
CA LEU A 29 -27.61 -10.10 24.13
C LEU A 29 -26.23 -10.13 23.50
N PHE A 30 -25.21 -10.52 24.24
CA PHE A 30 -23.87 -10.72 23.69
C PHE A 30 -23.60 -12.19 23.36
N ASN A 31 -24.46 -12.83 22.57
CA ASN A 31 -23.98 -13.92 21.75
C ASN A 31 -23.20 -13.29 20.60
N VAL A 32 -21.97 -12.94 20.87
CA VAL A 32 -20.99 -12.69 19.83
C VAL A 32 -20.84 -13.99 19.06
N PHE A 33 -21.43 -14.10 17.89
CA PHE A 33 -21.09 -15.13 16.92
C PHE A 33 -19.62 -14.90 16.54
N SER A 34 -18.72 -15.43 17.35
CA SER A 34 -17.33 -15.56 16.94
C SER A 34 -17.30 -16.65 15.88
N GLN A 35 -17.21 -16.25 14.63
CA GLN A 35 -16.92 -17.19 13.56
C GLN A 35 -15.58 -17.85 13.89
N GLU A 36 -15.56 -19.16 13.99
CA GLU A 36 -14.35 -19.90 14.32
C GLU A 36 -13.35 -19.76 13.18
N ARG A 37 -12.22 -19.14 13.47
CA ARG A 37 -11.15 -18.90 12.48
C ARG A 37 -10.55 -20.24 12.04
N LYS A 38 -10.39 -20.44 10.76
CA LYS A 38 -9.61 -21.57 10.24
C LYS A 38 -8.14 -21.44 10.67
N ILE A 39 -7.52 -22.56 11.03
CA ILE A 39 -6.16 -22.59 11.57
C ILE A 39 -5.34 -23.57 10.74
N ILE A 40 -4.12 -23.18 10.40
CA ILE A 40 -3.06 -24.06 9.89
C ILE A 40 -1.81 -23.96 10.75
N GLU A 41 -1.05 -25.05 10.81
CA GLU A 41 0.24 -25.11 11.48
C GLU A 41 1.36 -24.84 10.47
N ALA A 42 2.28 -23.94 10.83
CA ALA A 42 3.43 -23.66 9.98
C ALA A 42 4.44 -24.82 10.00
N TYR A 43 4.82 -25.31 8.84
CA TYR A 43 5.86 -26.33 8.71
C TYR A 43 7.23 -25.69 8.55
N ARG A 44 8.21 -26.07 9.42
CA ARG A 44 9.57 -25.55 9.30
C ARG A 44 10.40 -26.47 8.39
N PHE A 45 10.87 -25.92 7.27
CA PHE A 45 11.78 -26.62 6.36
C PHE A 45 13.18 -26.74 6.96
N GLN A 46 13.79 -27.90 6.85
CA GLN A 46 15.20 -28.14 7.19
C GLN A 46 16.12 -27.75 6.01
N VAL A 47 15.61 -27.92 4.79
CA VAL A 47 16.25 -27.50 3.55
C VAL A 47 15.18 -26.73 2.78
N SER A 48 15.52 -25.51 2.35
CA SER A 48 14.61 -24.67 1.58
C SER A 48 14.12 -25.40 0.33
N PRO A 49 12.81 -25.38 0.02
CA PRO A 49 12.29 -25.99 -1.20
C PRO A 49 12.84 -25.26 -2.43
N LYS A 50 12.95 -25.98 -3.53
CA LYS A 50 13.27 -25.38 -4.82
C LYS A 50 12.01 -24.74 -5.38
N ILE A 51 12.12 -23.51 -5.81
CA ILE A 51 10.99 -22.79 -6.40
C ILE A 51 11.03 -23.02 -7.91
N ASP A 52 10.31 -24.03 -8.38
CA ASP A 52 10.21 -24.37 -9.81
C ASP A 52 8.75 -24.57 -10.30
N GLY A 53 7.78 -24.38 -9.41
CA GLY A 53 6.36 -24.50 -9.66
C GLY A 53 5.83 -25.94 -9.57
N ILE A 54 6.68 -26.90 -9.18
CA ILE A 54 6.34 -28.34 -9.11
C ILE A 54 6.35 -28.79 -7.65
N ILE A 55 5.19 -29.10 -7.09
CA ILE A 55 5.03 -29.55 -5.70
C ILE A 55 5.46 -31.02 -5.59
N SER A 56 6.76 -31.28 -5.73
CA SER A 56 7.30 -32.62 -5.79
C SER A 56 8.11 -33.05 -4.58
N GLU A 57 8.67 -32.10 -3.83
CA GLU A 57 9.53 -32.37 -2.68
C GLU A 57 8.80 -33.15 -1.59
N LYS A 58 9.52 -34.07 -0.99
CA LYS A 58 8.98 -34.89 0.11
C LYS A 58 8.49 -34.05 1.29
N GLU A 59 9.02 -32.85 1.44
CA GLU A 59 8.70 -31.93 2.54
C GLU A 59 7.27 -31.38 2.39
N TRP A 60 6.85 -31.00 1.18
CA TRP A 60 5.48 -30.55 0.93
C TRP A 60 4.43 -31.62 1.29
N LYS A 61 4.76 -32.90 1.07
CA LYS A 61 3.88 -34.04 1.39
C LYS A 61 3.65 -34.26 2.87
N LYS A 62 4.46 -33.66 3.75
CA LYS A 62 4.28 -33.71 5.20
C LYS A 62 3.31 -32.67 5.73
N ILE A 63 2.95 -31.69 4.91
CA ILE A 63 2.11 -30.56 5.30
C ILE A 63 0.66 -30.91 5.01
N ILE A 64 -0.21 -30.65 5.98
CA ILE A 64 -1.66 -30.75 5.78
C ILE A 64 -2.09 -29.48 5.02
N PRO A 65 -2.64 -29.62 3.80
CA PRO A 65 -2.99 -28.45 3.02
C PRO A 65 -4.23 -27.72 3.56
N ALA A 66 -4.23 -26.40 3.37
CA ALA A 66 -5.45 -25.61 3.47
C ALA A 66 -6.37 -25.94 2.31
N THR A 67 -7.62 -26.31 2.62
CA THR A 67 -8.63 -26.76 1.65
C THR A 67 -10.00 -26.16 1.98
N ASN A 68 -11.04 -26.58 1.24
CA ASN A 68 -12.43 -26.14 1.46
C ASN A 68 -12.57 -24.61 1.27
N PHE A 69 -12.20 -24.14 0.12
CA PHE A 69 -12.42 -22.76 -0.31
C PHE A 69 -13.91 -22.49 -0.50
N THR A 70 -14.33 -21.29 -0.20
CA THR A 70 -15.70 -20.82 -0.35
C THR A 70 -15.74 -19.55 -1.17
N LEU A 71 -16.83 -19.33 -1.88
CA LEU A 71 -17.05 -18.15 -2.69
C LEU A 71 -17.02 -16.89 -1.82
N PHE A 72 -16.26 -15.93 -2.26
CA PHE A 72 -16.18 -14.59 -1.69
C PHE A 72 -16.90 -13.57 -2.56
N GLN A 73 -16.58 -13.52 -3.84
CA GLN A 73 -17.23 -12.65 -4.82
C GLN A 73 -17.81 -13.50 -5.97
N PRO A 74 -19.05 -13.18 -6.41
CA PRO A 74 -19.92 -12.07 -6.03
C PRO A 74 -20.62 -12.25 -4.67
N GLU A 75 -20.83 -11.15 -3.95
CA GLU A 75 -21.36 -11.12 -2.56
C GLU A 75 -22.70 -11.86 -2.36
N ASN A 76 -23.59 -11.78 -3.34
CA ASN A 76 -24.93 -12.38 -3.25
C ASN A 76 -24.92 -13.91 -3.14
N ARG A 77 -23.78 -14.55 -3.45
CA ARG A 77 -23.54 -16.00 -3.37
C ARG A 77 -22.42 -16.37 -2.40
N SER A 78 -21.94 -15.41 -1.63
CA SER A 78 -20.84 -15.62 -0.68
C SER A 78 -21.11 -16.81 0.26
N GLY A 79 -20.08 -17.62 0.48
CA GLY A 79 -20.13 -18.83 1.32
C GLY A 79 -20.43 -20.12 0.55
N GLU A 80 -20.80 -20.09 -0.72
CA GLU A 80 -20.94 -21.29 -1.55
C GLU A 80 -19.57 -22.02 -1.67
N LYS A 81 -19.62 -23.34 -1.76
CA LYS A 81 -18.40 -24.15 -1.91
C LYS A 81 -17.83 -23.98 -3.32
N ILE A 82 -16.51 -24.08 -3.42
CA ILE A 82 -15.82 -24.14 -4.71
C ILE A 82 -16.38 -25.31 -5.55
N PRO A 83 -16.63 -25.13 -6.85
CA PRO A 83 -17.16 -26.18 -7.71
C PRO A 83 -16.25 -27.41 -7.78
N VAL A 84 -16.86 -28.57 -7.99
CA VAL A 84 -16.14 -29.85 -8.19
C VAL A 84 -15.23 -29.74 -9.43
N GLY A 85 -13.98 -30.19 -9.29
CA GLY A 85 -12.95 -30.09 -10.31
C GLY A 85 -12.09 -28.82 -10.21
N TYR A 86 -12.49 -27.86 -9.37
CA TYR A 86 -11.70 -26.65 -9.09
C TYR A 86 -11.07 -26.64 -7.69
N GLU A 87 -10.98 -27.79 -7.03
CA GLU A 87 -10.42 -27.88 -5.69
C GLU A 87 -9.03 -27.24 -5.63
N THR A 88 -8.81 -26.54 -4.54
CA THR A 88 -7.55 -25.81 -4.31
C THR A 88 -6.90 -26.34 -3.03
N TYR A 89 -5.61 -26.67 -3.11
CA TYR A 89 -4.79 -27.21 -2.02
C TYR A 89 -3.61 -26.30 -1.81
N VAL A 90 -3.47 -25.72 -0.61
CA VAL A 90 -2.40 -24.77 -0.32
C VAL A 90 -1.55 -25.27 0.85
N TYR A 91 -0.26 -25.27 0.67
CA TYR A 91 0.74 -25.71 1.63
C TYR A 91 1.53 -24.50 2.12
N PHE A 92 1.74 -24.39 3.43
CA PHE A 92 2.45 -23.29 4.05
C PHE A 92 3.64 -23.80 4.86
N GLY A 93 4.81 -23.25 4.58
CA GLY A 93 6.03 -23.55 5.34
C GLY A 93 6.94 -22.34 5.43
N TYR A 94 8.01 -22.48 6.21
CA TYR A 94 8.99 -21.43 6.45
C TYR A 94 10.36 -21.99 6.78
N ASP A 95 11.39 -21.16 6.68
CA ASP A 95 12.72 -21.41 7.20
C ASP A 95 13.28 -20.14 7.89
N ASP A 96 14.59 -20.03 8.03
CA ASP A 96 15.24 -18.86 8.64
C ASP A 96 15.25 -17.61 7.74
N LYS A 97 14.91 -17.74 6.45
CA LYS A 97 15.07 -16.69 5.44
C LYS A 97 13.75 -16.20 4.88
N ALA A 98 12.78 -17.09 4.75
CA ALA A 98 11.58 -16.82 3.97
C ALA A 98 10.38 -17.66 4.42
N ILE A 99 9.22 -17.25 3.95
CA ILE A 99 8.00 -18.04 3.88
C ILE A 99 7.94 -18.70 2.52
N TYR A 100 7.40 -19.88 2.48
CA TYR A 100 7.15 -20.66 1.27
C TYR A 100 5.69 -21.05 1.23
N VAL A 101 5.04 -20.78 0.09
CA VAL A 101 3.66 -21.19 -0.17
C VAL A 101 3.63 -21.97 -1.46
N ALA A 102 3.07 -23.17 -1.43
CA ALA A 102 2.80 -23.94 -2.65
C ALA A 102 1.29 -24.13 -2.80
N ALA A 103 0.78 -24.04 -4.02
CA ALA A 103 -0.63 -24.24 -4.30
C ALA A 103 -0.84 -25.10 -5.54
N GLN A 104 -1.67 -26.14 -5.41
CA GLN A 104 -2.25 -26.88 -6.53
C GLN A 104 -3.67 -26.35 -6.76
N LEU A 105 -3.94 -25.86 -7.95
CA LEU A 105 -5.20 -25.29 -8.37
C LEU A 105 -5.79 -26.18 -9.49
N ASN A 106 -6.72 -27.03 -9.11
CA ASN A 106 -7.34 -27.96 -10.07
C ASN A 106 -8.25 -27.19 -11.04
N HIS A 107 -8.33 -27.68 -12.26
CA HIS A 107 -9.17 -27.14 -13.30
C HIS A 107 -9.69 -28.29 -14.19
N PRO A 108 -11.02 -28.38 -14.47
CA PRO A 108 -11.58 -29.48 -15.27
C PRO A 108 -11.03 -29.54 -16.71
N ASP A 109 -10.64 -28.39 -17.25
CA ASP A 109 -10.01 -28.28 -18.57
C ASP A 109 -8.66 -27.56 -18.47
N PRO A 110 -7.57 -28.27 -18.12
CA PRO A 110 -6.26 -27.68 -17.90
C PRO A 110 -5.65 -27.01 -19.15
N ASN A 111 -6.12 -27.36 -20.33
CA ASN A 111 -5.59 -26.82 -21.59
C ASN A 111 -6.17 -25.43 -21.93
N ASN A 112 -7.32 -25.10 -21.39
CA ASN A 112 -8.03 -23.85 -21.65
C ASN A 112 -8.00 -22.85 -20.48
N ILE A 113 -7.09 -23.01 -19.53
CA ILE A 113 -6.93 -22.06 -18.44
C ILE A 113 -6.50 -20.71 -19.00
N PRO A 114 -7.29 -19.64 -18.78
CA PRO A 114 -6.93 -18.29 -19.17
C PRO A 114 -5.58 -17.88 -18.55
N SER A 115 -4.63 -17.46 -19.40
CA SER A 115 -3.25 -17.18 -18.97
C SER A 115 -2.59 -16.14 -19.88
N GLU A 116 -3.18 -14.96 -19.93
CA GLU A 116 -2.64 -13.81 -20.62
C GLU A 116 -1.33 -13.38 -19.95
N PHE A 117 -0.31 -13.15 -20.78
CA PHE A 117 0.95 -12.60 -20.29
C PHE A 117 0.78 -11.09 -20.03
N SER A 118 1.16 -10.64 -18.85
CA SER A 118 1.01 -9.25 -18.44
C SER A 118 2.27 -8.74 -17.77
N GLU A 119 2.36 -7.43 -17.64
CA GLU A 119 3.38 -6.76 -16.82
C GLU A 119 3.15 -7.05 -15.33
N ARG A 120 4.12 -6.65 -14.49
CA ARG A 120 3.96 -6.69 -13.04
C ARG A 120 2.83 -5.75 -12.62
N ASP A 121 2.08 -6.15 -11.60
CA ASP A 121 0.99 -5.40 -10.96
C ASP A 121 -0.24 -5.13 -11.86
N ASP A 122 -0.36 -5.86 -12.98
CA ASP A 122 -1.53 -5.83 -13.84
C ASP A 122 -2.67 -6.70 -13.26
N MET A 123 -3.64 -6.05 -12.62
CA MET A 123 -4.84 -6.70 -12.08
C MET A 123 -5.87 -7.05 -13.15
N ASP A 124 -5.83 -6.42 -14.32
CA ASP A 124 -6.82 -6.57 -15.38
C ASP A 124 -6.52 -7.75 -16.32
N ALA A 125 -5.28 -8.26 -16.28
CA ALA A 125 -4.87 -9.38 -17.10
C ALA A 125 -5.86 -10.55 -17.07
N ILE A 126 -6.21 -11.07 -18.26
CA ILE A 126 -7.14 -12.19 -18.45
C ILE A 126 -6.41 -13.50 -18.09
N SER A 127 -6.23 -13.70 -16.79
CA SER A 127 -5.53 -14.86 -16.23
C SER A 127 -6.22 -15.29 -14.94
N GLU A 128 -6.20 -16.60 -14.64
CA GLU A 128 -6.49 -17.04 -13.27
C GLU A 128 -5.47 -16.48 -12.30
N LYS A 129 -5.86 -16.15 -11.08
CA LYS A 129 -4.99 -15.58 -10.06
C LYS A 129 -5.07 -16.38 -8.76
N PHE A 130 -3.92 -16.62 -8.15
CA PHE A 130 -3.82 -17.16 -6.80
C PHE A 130 -3.28 -16.08 -5.86
N LEU A 131 -3.91 -15.96 -4.70
CA LEU A 131 -3.66 -14.90 -3.70
C LEU A 131 -3.13 -15.50 -2.40
N VAL A 132 -2.10 -14.86 -1.84
CA VAL A 132 -1.66 -15.04 -0.46
C VAL A 132 -1.74 -13.69 0.26
N SER A 133 -2.57 -13.59 1.28
CA SER A 133 -2.72 -12.39 2.10
C SER A 133 -2.25 -12.66 3.52
N ILE A 134 -1.36 -11.84 4.07
CA ILE A 134 -0.67 -12.05 5.36
C ILE A 134 -0.77 -10.80 6.22
N ASP A 135 -1.32 -10.94 7.42
CA ASP A 135 -1.27 -9.95 8.51
C ASP A 135 -0.31 -10.46 9.59
N THR A 136 0.91 -9.96 9.59
CA THR A 136 1.99 -10.40 10.47
C THR A 136 1.81 -9.96 11.93
N TYR A 137 0.92 -9.01 12.19
CA TYR A 137 0.56 -8.53 13.52
C TYR A 137 -0.73 -9.13 14.05
N ASP A 138 -1.52 -9.78 13.20
CA ASP A 138 -2.87 -10.29 13.49
C ASP A 138 -3.76 -9.22 14.16
N ASN A 139 -3.74 -8.03 13.59
CA ASN A 139 -4.43 -6.86 14.14
C ASN A 139 -5.40 -6.19 13.17
N THR A 140 -5.60 -6.78 12.00
CA THR A 140 -6.53 -6.34 10.95
C THR A 140 -6.28 -4.92 10.40
N LYS A 141 -5.07 -4.39 10.56
CA LYS A 141 -4.74 -3.02 10.15
C LYS A 141 -3.98 -2.94 8.85
N GLU A 142 -3.02 -3.85 8.70
CA GLU A 142 -2.11 -3.87 7.56
C GLU A 142 -1.94 -5.31 7.13
N ARG A 143 -2.04 -5.57 5.84
CA ARG A 143 -1.80 -6.89 5.26
C ARG A 143 -0.95 -6.80 4.01
N PHE A 144 -0.03 -7.71 3.89
CA PHE A 144 0.76 -7.94 2.69
C PHE A 144 0.00 -8.88 1.78
N THR A 145 -0.12 -8.54 0.52
CA THR A 145 -0.88 -9.30 -0.46
C THR A 145 0.02 -9.63 -1.64
N PHE A 146 0.04 -10.89 -2.03
CA PHE A 146 0.86 -11.41 -3.13
C PHE A 146 -0.02 -12.23 -4.06
N PHE A 147 -0.08 -11.86 -5.32
CA PHE A 147 -0.77 -12.64 -6.33
C PHE A 147 0.22 -13.25 -7.30
N VAL A 148 -0.15 -14.41 -7.81
CA VAL A 148 0.51 -15.08 -8.93
C VAL A 148 -0.54 -15.43 -9.96
N THR A 149 -0.31 -15.06 -11.22
CA THR A 149 -1.21 -15.40 -12.31
C THR A 149 -0.86 -16.76 -12.90
N SER A 150 -1.80 -17.41 -13.58
CA SER A 150 -1.58 -18.66 -14.32
C SER A 150 -0.59 -18.53 -15.49
N SER A 151 -0.19 -17.31 -15.86
CA SER A 151 0.88 -16.99 -16.81
C SER A 151 2.23 -16.74 -16.14
N GLY A 152 2.28 -16.65 -14.80
CA GLY A 152 3.49 -16.33 -14.02
C GLY A 152 3.69 -14.84 -13.75
N GLY A 153 2.71 -13.98 -14.04
CA GLY A 153 2.72 -12.57 -13.62
C GLY A 153 2.67 -12.46 -12.11
N LEU A 154 3.36 -11.47 -11.56
CA LEU A 154 3.44 -11.19 -10.14
C LEU A 154 2.74 -9.87 -9.83
N ILE A 155 1.91 -9.86 -8.79
CA ILE A 155 1.21 -8.67 -8.30
C ILE A 155 1.39 -8.63 -6.79
N ASP A 156 1.66 -7.47 -6.23
CA ASP A 156 1.85 -7.32 -4.79
C ASP A 156 1.21 -6.03 -4.27
N GLY A 157 0.92 -6.02 -2.99
CA GLY A 157 0.27 -4.88 -2.37
C GLY A 157 0.44 -4.87 -0.85
N LEU A 158 0.33 -3.68 -0.30
CA LEU A 158 0.24 -3.41 1.13
C LEU A 158 -1.05 -2.66 1.39
N ASN A 159 -2.06 -3.34 1.94
CA ASN A 159 -3.38 -2.80 2.14
C ASN A 159 -3.65 -2.47 3.61
N THR A 160 -4.25 -1.32 3.87
CA THR A 160 -4.63 -0.82 5.21
C THR A 160 -6.16 -0.70 5.35
N GLY A 161 -6.88 -1.73 5.00
CA GLY A 161 -8.33 -1.75 4.96
C GLY A 161 -8.83 -2.63 3.84
N ASP A 162 -9.85 -2.18 3.10
CA ASP A 162 -10.28 -2.86 1.89
C ASP A 162 -9.16 -2.85 0.84
N PHE A 163 -9.25 -3.75 -0.13
CA PHE A 163 -8.31 -3.79 -1.23
C PHE A 163 -8.54 -2.55 -2.10
N ASP A 164 -7.51 -1.73 -2.28
CA ASP A 164 -7.50 -0.58 -3.17
C ASP A 164 -6.27 -0.61 -4.09
N GLU A 165 -6.34 0.09 -5.20
CA GLU A 165 -5.24 0.15 -6.19
C GLU A 165 -4.01 0.87 -5.64
N ASP A 166 -4.17 1.79 -4.70
CA ASP A 166 -3.05 2.47 -4.03
C ASP A 166 -2.19 1.47 -3.24
N GLY A 167 -2.77 0.38 -2.73
CA GLY A 167 -2.04 -0.70 -2.07
C GLY A 167 -1.07 -1.43 -2.98
N LEU A 168 -1.28 -1.44 -4.31
CA LEU A 168 -0.42 -2.10 -5.29
C LEU A 168 0.91 -1.37 -5.53
N LYS A 169 1.09 -0.17 -5.00
CA LYS A 169 2.33 0.61 -5.13
C LYS A 169 3.46 0.15 -4.18
N PHE A 170 3.22 -0.91 -3.41
CA PHE A 170 4.23 -1.57 -2.58
C PHE A 170 4.96 -2.63 -3.40
N ASN A 171 6.25 -2.48 -3.65
CA ASN A 171 7.05 -3.35 -4.50
C ASN A 171 8.11 -4.13 -3.68
N PRO A 172 7.74 -5.20 -2.96
CA PRO A 172 8.69 -6.06 -2.28
C PRO A 172 9.37 -7.03 -3.26
N LEU A 173 10.54 -7.50 -2.87
CA LEU A 173 11.18 -8.60 -3.58
C LEU A 173 10.54 -9.92 -3.11
N PHE A 174 9.80 -10.58 -3.99
CA PHE A 174 9.36 -11.96 -3.87
C PHE A 174 9.46 -12.65 -5.23
N ASP A 175 9.44 -13.95 -5.26
CA ASP A 175 9.47 -14.71 -6.52
C ASP A 175 8.44 -15.84 -6.46
N ALA A 176 7.96 -16.23 -7.62
CA ALA A 176 7.08 -17.38 -7.79
C ALA A 176 7.35 -18.06 -9.13
N LYS A 177 7.10 -19.36 -9.16
CA LYS A 177 7.12 -20.15 -10.37
C LYS A 177 5.81 -20.90 -10.51
N ILE A 178 5.36 -21.04 -11.75
CA ILE A 178 4.14 -21.77 -12.09
C ILE A 178 4.47 -22.96 -12.97
N GLN A 179 3.64 -23.98 -12.87
CA GLN A 179 3.66 -25.13 -13.78
C GLN A 179 2.23 -25.54 -14.13
N LYS A 180 1.91 -25.57 -15.42
CA LYS A 180 0.68 -26.21 -15.90
C LYS A 180 0.84 -27.72 -15.86
N ASN A 181 -0.17 -28.44 -15.39
CA ASN A 181 -0.15 -29.88 -15.26
C ASN A 181 -1.53 -30.48 -15.63
N ASN A 182 -1.65 -31.81 -15.64
CA ASN A 182 -2.87 -32.51 -16.06
C ASN A 182 -4.09 -32.26 -15.15
N ASN A 183 -3.89 -31.70 -13.97
CA ASN A 183 -4.97 -31.42 -13.02
C ASN A 183 -5.34 -29.92 -12.98
N GLY A 184 -4.63 -29.07 -13.73
CA GLY A 184 -4.78 -27.62 -13.68
C GLY A 184 -3.43 -26.92 -13.72
N TRP A 185 -3.12 -26.14 -12.70
CA TRP A 185 -1.81 -25.51 -12.56
C TRP A 185 -1.37 -25.49 -11.10
N SER A 186 -0.07 -25.39 -10.90
CA SER A 186 0.54 -25.27 -9.58
C SER A 186 1.46 -24.06 -9.53
N THR A 187 1.67 -23.55 -8.34
CA THR A 187 2.62 -22.47 -8.09
C THR A 187 3.39 -22.73 -6.80
N GLU A 188 4.63 -22.29 -6.77
CA GLU A 188 5.44 -22.16 -5.59
C GLU A 188 5.90 -20.73 -5.46
N ILE A 189 5.74 -20.17 -4.28
CA ILE A 189 6.01 -18.76 -3.95
C ILE A 189 7.02 -18.72 -2.82
N ILE A 190 8.06 -17.90 -2.96
CA ILE A 190 8.99 -17.54 -1.89
C ILE A 190 8.79 -16.07 -1.52
N ILE A 191 8.51 -15.82 -0.24
CA ILE A 191 8.36 -14.48 0.32
C ILE A 191 9.47 -14.28 1.37
N PRO A 192 10.57 -13.62 1.01
CA PRO A 192 11.65 -13.34 1.95
C PRO A 192 11.15 -12.46 3.11
N TYR A 193 11.71 -12.65 4.30
CA TYR A 193 11.33 -11.82 5.45
C TYR A 193 11.61 -10.33 5.25
N SER A 194 12.49 -9.97 4.31
CA SER A 194 12.70 -8.57 3.90
C SER A 194 11.48 -7.92 3.25
N ALA A 195 10.58 -8.73 2.67
CA ALA A 195 9.32 -8.28 2.11
C ALA A 195 8.21 -8.05 3.16
N LEU A 196 8.43 -8.47 4.41
CA LEU A 196 7.44 -8.43 5.47
C LEU A 196 7.91 -7.56 6.64
N ARG A 197 6.94 -7.05 7.40
CA ARG A 197 7.18 -6.36 8.66
C ARG A 197 6.53 -7.19 9.76
N PHE A 198 7.29 -7.58 10.78
CA PHE A 198 6.77 -8.34 11.92
C PHE A 198 7.59 -8.10 13.19
N PRO A 199 6.99 -8.24 14.38
CA PRO A 199 7.67 -8.00 15.64
C PRO A 199 8.73 -9.08 15.90
N ASN A 200 9.77 -8.77 16.69
CA ASN A 200 10.76 -9.73 17.11
C ASN A 200 10.22 -10.55 18.30
N LYS A 201 9.70 -11.74 18.03
CA LYS A 201 9.15 -12.69 19.03
C LYS A 201 9.72 -14.09 18.78
N LYS A 202 9.67 -14.95 19.78
CA LYS A 202 10.10 -16.36 19.62
C LYS A 202 9.06 -17.22 18.91
N ASN A 203 7.79 -16.93 19.10
CA ASN A 203 6.69 -17.64 18.47
C ASN A 203 5.73 -16.62 17.86
N HIS A 204 5.45 -16.79 16.59
CA HIS A 204 4.53 -15.96 15.83
C HIS A 204 3.27 -16.72 15.47
N SER A 205 2.16 -16.00 15.53
CA SER A 205 0.90 -16.38 14.92
C SER A 205 0.47 -15.22 14.05
N TRP A 206 0.20 -15.48 12.76
CA TRP A 206 -0.13 -14.45 11.78
C TRP A 206 -1.51 -14.68 11.19
N GLY A 207 -2.23 -13.61 10.94
CA GLY A 207 -3.42 -13.66 10.11
C GLY A 207 -3.05 -14.09 8.70
N ILE A 208 -3.79 -15.01 8.09
CA ILE A 208 -3.54 -15.47 6.73
C ILE A 208 -4.84 -15.78 6.02
N ASN A 209 -4.92 -15.43 4.74
CA ASN A 209 -5.93 -15.95 3.86
C ASN A 209 -5.31 -16.32 2.50
N PHE A 210 -5.91 -17.29 1.86
CA PHE A 210 -5.59 -17.69 0.49
C PHE A 210 -6.82 -17.45 -0.36
N GLY A 211 -6.59 -16.98 -1.58
CA GLY A 211 -7.67 -16.75 -2.54
C GLY A 211 -7.33 -17.30 -3.91
N ARG A 212 -8.37 -17.62 -4.66
CA ARG A 212 -8.29 -18.01 -6.06
C ARG A 212 -9.35 -17.28 -6.86
N ASN A 213 -8.95 -16.60 -7.90
CA ASN A 213 -9.87 -16.11 -8.91
C ASN A 213 -10.00 -17.15 -10.02
N ILE A 214 -11.21 -17.66 -10.23
CA ILE A 214 -11.53 -18.59 -11.34
C ILE A 214 -12.10 -17.73 -12.47
N LYS A 215 -11.31 -17.56 -13.51
CA LYS A 215 -11.63 -16.65 -14.62
C LYS A 215 -12.84 -17.09 -15.43
N ASP A 216 -13.09 -18.42 -15.53
CA ASP A 216 -14.24 -18.97 -16.24
C ASP A 216 -15.59 -18.45 -15.72
N PHE A 217 -15.66 -18.10 -14.44
CA PHE A 217 -16.88 -17.66 -13.78
C PHE A 217 -16.80 -16.19 -13.32
N GLU A 218 -15.65 -15.53 -13.45
CA GLU A 218 -15.36 -14.23 -12.83
C GLU A 218 -15.63 -14.25 -11.31
N GLU A 219 -15.27 -15.37 -10.66
CA GLU A 219 -15.55 -15.62 -9.26
C GLU A 219 -14.27 -15.73 -8.43
N MET A 220 -14.31 -15.17 -7.21
CA MET A 220 -13.21 -15.28 -6.25
C MET A 220 -13.59 -16.19 -5.08
N TYR A 221 -12.78 -17.20 -4.84
CA TYR A 221 -12.91 -18.13 -3.73
C TYR A 221 -11.79 -17.93 -2.73
N VAL A 222 -12.11 -18.00 -1.44
CA VAL A 222 -11.15 -17.81 -0.34
C VAL A 222 -11.17 -18.97 0.64
N TRP A 223 -10.01 -19.20 1.26
CA TRP A 223 -9.85 -20.27 2.24
C TRP A 223 -10.55 -19.95 3.57
N SER A 224 -10.29 -18.78 4.16
CA SER A 224 -11.02 -18.33 5.35
C SER A 224 -12.28 -17.63 4.89
N PRO A 225 -13.47 -18.15 5.27
CA PRO A 225 -14.74 -17.62 4.78
C PRO A 225 -14.96 -16.19 5.27
N VAL A 226 -15.47 -15.36 4.38
CA VAL A 226 -15.82 -13.97 4.65
C VAL A 226 -17.31 -13.80 4.39
N ASP A 227 -18.04 -13.28 5.36
CA ASP A 227 -19.39 -12.78 5.12
C ASP A 227 -19.33 -11.25 5.04
N GLU A 228 -19.23 -10.71 3.84
CA GLU A 228 -19.09 -9.26 3.59
C GLU A 228 -20.28 -8.44 4.08
N ARG A 229 -21.42 -9.08 4.30
CA ARG A 229 -22.60 -8.43 4.91
C ARG A 229 -22.38 -8.08 6.38
N ILE A 230 -21.44 -8.76 7.03
CA ILE A 230 -21.14 -8.62 8.46
C ILE A 230 -19.75 -8.05 8.69
N LEU A 231 -18.76 -8.55 7.95
CA LEU A 231 -17.34 -8.26 8.14
C LEU A 231 -16.65 -7.99 6.80
N LYS A 232 -15.64 -7.19 6.82
CA LYS A 232 -14.78 -6.94 5.65
C LYS A 232 -13.73 -8.04 5.48
N PHE A 233 -13.23 -8.24 4.27
CA PHE A 233 -12.22 -9.27 3.94
C PHE A 233 -11.06 -9.30 4.94
N TYR A 234 -10.52 -8.15 5.34
CA TYR A 234 -9.39 -8.05 6.25
C TYR A 234 -9.73 -8.43 7.71
N GLN A 235 -11.01 -8.50 8.08
CA GLN A 235 -11.44 -8.83 9.43
C GLN A 235 -11.62 -10.34 9.67
N THR A 236 -11.61 -11.15 8.61
CA THR A 236 -11.95 -12.59 8.67
C THR A 236 -10.81 -13.49 8.21
N MET A 237 -9.56 -13.06 8.41
CA MET A 237 -8.41 -13.90 8.08
C MET A 237 -8.36 -15.14 8.99
N GLY A 238 -8.00 -16.28 8.43
CA GLY A 238 -7.59 -17.46 9.18
C GLY A 238 -6.32 -17.20 9.97
N LEU A 239 -5.73 -18.22 10.57
CA LEU A 239 -4.54 -18.09 11.40
C LEU A 239 -3.51 -19.15 11.00
N VAL A 240 -2.26 -18.73 10.80
CA VAL A 240 -1.11 -19.62 10.77
C VAL A 240 -0.39 -19.51 12.11
N LYS A 241 -0.14 -20.67 12.76
CA LYS A 241 0.49 -20.75 14.09
C LYS A 241 1.85 -21.40 14.02
N ASN A 242 2.61 -21.24 15.12
CA ASN A 242 3.89 -21.92 15.35
C ASN A 242 4.98 -21.59 14.32
N ILE A 243 5.05 -20.32 13.90
CA ILE A 243 6.23 -19.81 13.20
C ILE A 243 7.27 -19.46 14.28
N LEU A 244 8.28 -20.32 14.44
CA LEU A 244 9.20 -20.28 15.58
C LEU A 244 10.57 -19.72 15.17
N ASP A 245 11.17 -18.94 16.10
CA ASP A 245 12.57 -18.50 16.06
C ASP A 245 12.99 -17.78 14.77
N ILE A 246 12.07 -17.10 14.10
CA ILE A 246 12.38 -16.20 12.98
C ILE A 246 12.74 -14.82 13.50
N LYS A 247 13.59 -14.11 12.78
CA LYS A 247 14.02 -12.75 13.11
C LYS A 247 13.71 -11.80 11.98
N PRO A 248 13.15 -10.61 12.28
CA PRO A 248 13.00 -9.59 11.26
C PRO A 248 14.40 -9.19 10.74
N PRO A 249 14.62 -9.20 9.42
CA PRO A 249 15.89 -8.81 8.84
C PRO A 249 16.13 -7.32 8.99
N THR A 250 17.40 -6.89 8.94
CA THR A 250 17.73 -5.49 8.73
C THR A 250 17.27 -5.09 7.33
N ARG A 251 16.35 -4.15 7.26
CA ARG A 251 15.78 -3.65 6.01
C ARG A 251 16.56 -2.42 5.58
N LEU A 252 17.60 -2.61 4.78
CA LEU A 252 18.40 -1.54 4.22
C LEU A 252 18.57 -1.80 2.73
N PHE A 253 18.02 -0.91 1.92
CA PHE A 253 18.05 -1.00 0.47
C PHE A 253 18.66 0.27 -0.11
N PHE A 254 19.48 0.10 -1.12
CA PHE A 254 20.08 1.16 -1.92
C PHE A 254 19.70 0.95 -3.38
N TYR A 255 19.14 1.98 -4.00
CA TYR A 255 18.75 1.99 -5.41
C TYR A 255 19.53 3.08 -6.14
N PRO A 256 20.80 2.84 -6.52
CA PRO A 256 21.53 3.77 -7.36
C PRO A 256 20.98 3.73 -8.79
N TYR A 257 20.90 4.87 -9.44
CA TYR A 257 20.48 4.96 -10.84
C TYR A 257 21.29 5.98 -11.61
N VAL A 258 21.35 5.78 -12.93
CA VAL A 258 21.96 6.68 -13.90
C VAL A 258 21.00 6.80 -15.06
N GLN A 259 20.70 8.01 -15.46
CA GLN A 259 19.85 8.32 -16.61
C GLN A 259 20.66 9.07 -17.66
N SER A 260 20.38 8.75 -18.92
CA SER A 260 20.83 9.50 -20.09
C SER A 260 19.64 9.79 -20.98
N ALA A 261 19.42 11.06 -21.33
CA ALA A 261 18.39 11.47 -22.25
C ALA A 261 18.97 12.25 -23.41
N VAL A 262 18.43 12.04 -24.61
CA VAL A 262 18.77 12.79 -25.82
C VAL A 262 17.52 13.46 -26.35
N ASN A 263 17.50 14.76 -26.35
CA ASN A 263 16.39 15.56 -26.83
C ASN A 263 16.61 15.94 -28.29
N PHE A 264 15.66 15.59 -29.14
CA PHE A 264 15.62 15.96 -30.54
C PHE A 264 14.55 17.02 -30.75
N GLN A 265 14.96 18.23 -31.08
CA GLN A 265 14.04 19.31 -31.45
C GLN A 265 14.19 19.63 -32.93
N LYS A 266 13.06 19.83 -33.62
CA LYS A 266 13.04 20.18 -35.04
C LYS A 266 13.80 21.50 -35.26
N LYS A 267 14.86 21.51 -36.08
CA LYS A 267 15.73 22.62 -36.39
C LYS A 267 16.80 22.98 -35.34
N LEU A 268 16.99 22.25 -34.25
CA LEU A 268 18.08 22.42 -33.28
C LEU A 268 18.99 21.20 -33.27
N LYS A 269 20.22 21.40 -32.81
CA LYS A 269 21.13 20.26 -32.58
C LYS A 269 20.63 19.41 -31.42
N PRO A 270 20.73 18.09 -31.52
CA PRO A 270 20.40 17.22 -30.41
C PRO A 270 21.16 17.62 -29.15
N SER A 271 20.50 17.69 -28.02
CA SER A 271 21.11 17.91 -26.71
C SER A 271 21.05 16.64 -25.89
N SER A 272 22.11 16.32 -25.16
CA SER A 272 22.15 15.20 -24.25
C SER A 272 22.22 15.68 -22.81
N SER A 273 21.47 15.04 -21.92
CA SER A 273 21.52 15.24 -20.48
C SER A 273 21.83 13.94 -19.77
N TYR A 274 22.54 14.03 -18.66
CA TYR A 274 22.87 12.90 -17.79
C TYR A 274 22.48 13.26 -16.37
N SER A 275 21.88 12.32 -15.67
CA SER A 275 21.62 12.44 -14.23
C SER A 275 21.99 11.14 -13.52
N ALA A 276 22.34 11.26 -12.25
CA ALA A 276 22.61 10.12 -11.38
C ALA A 276 22.06 10.45 -10.00
N GLY A 277 21.48 9.46 -9.34
CA GLY A 277 20.92 9.63 -8.02
C GLY A 277 20.94 8.33 -7.22
N LEU A 278 20.43 8.41 -6.01
CA LEU A 278 20.42 7.30 -5.07
C LEU A 278 19.16 7.38 -4.21
N ASP A 279 18.41 6.32 -4.20
CA ASP A 279 17.35 6.11 -3.22
C ASP A 279 17.81 5.15 -2.12
N LEU A 280 17.49 5.51 -0.90
CA LEU A 280 17.76 4.72 0.31
C LEU A 280 16.46 4.43 1.02
N LYS A 281 16.27 3.16 1.37
CA LYS A 281 15.16 2.74 2.24
C LYS A 281 15.72 1.99 3.44
N TYR A 282 15.42 2.48 4.63
CA TYR A 282 15.90 1.92 5.87
C TYR A 282 14.78 1.71 6.89
N GLY A 283 14.56 0.47 7.28
CA GLY A 283 13.68 0.13 8.40
C GLY A 283 14.38 0.37 9.73
N ILE A 284 14.12 1.51 10.38
CA ILE A 284 14.68 1.83 11.70
C ILE A 284 14.22 0.82 12.75
N SER A 285 12.97 0.41 12.67
CA SER A 285 12.37 -0.59 13.53
C SER A 285 11.33 -1.40 12.75
N ASN A 286 10.71 -2.37 13.39
CA ASN A 286 9.65 -3.16 12.76
C ASN A 286 8.44 -2.31 12.31
N SER A 287 8.27 -1.14 12.92
CA SER A 287 7.12 -0.27 12.74
C SER A 287 7.45 1.04 11.99
N PHE A 288 8.73 1.36 11.80
CA PHE A 288 9.16 2.62 11.20
C PHE A 288 10.13 2.42 10.05
N THR A 289 9.91 3.17 8.98
CA THR A 289 10.77 3.21 7.80
C THR A 289 11.20 4.64 7.51
N ILE A 290 12.47 4.84 7.19
CA ILE A 290 13.00 6.04 6.54
C ILE A 290 13.20 5.71 5.07
N ASP A 291 12.65 6.56 4.22
CA ASP A 291 12.99 6.65 2.80
C ASP A 291 13.73 7.97 2.58
N ALA A 292 14.83 7.92 1.85
CA ALA A 292 15.58 9.11 1.48
C ALA A 292 15.97 9.04 0.01
N THR A 293 15.90 10.16 -0.69
CA THR A 293 16.30 10.25 -2.09
C THR A 293 17.21 11.44 -2.31
N LEU A 294 18.27 11.23 -3.10
CA LEU A 294 19.22 12.25 -3.53
C LEU A 294 19.13 12.37 -5.05
N ILE A 295 18.83 13.58 -5.53
CA ILE A 295 18.68 13.90 -6.96
C ILE A 295 17.74 12.89 -7.63
N PRO A 296 16.48 12.77 -7.16
CA PRO A 296 15.57 11.77 -7.67
C PRO A 296 15.33 11.95 -9.16
N ASP A 297 15.38 10.83 -9.87
CA ASP A 297 14.97 10.78 -11.26
C ASP A 297 13.53 10.29 -11.36
N PHE A 298 12.66 11.17 -11.85
CA PHE A 298 11.27 10.83 -12.15
C PHE A 298 11.02 10.59 -13.64
N GLY A 299 12.10 10.43 -14.44
CA GLY A 299 12.00 10.21 -15.88
C GLY A 299 11.34 8.88 -16.29
N GLN A 300 11.19 7.94 -15.35
CA GLN A 300 10.46 6.67 -15.56
C GLN A 300 8.97 6.76 -15.18
N VAL A 301 8.56 7.87 -14.59
CA VAL A 301 7.16 8.07 -14.19
C VAL A 301 6.32 8.31 -15.43
N THR A 302 5.21 7.59 -15.53
CA THR A 302 4.22 7.79 -16.59
C THR A 302 3.75 9.23 -16.59
N PHE A 303 3.74 9.85 -17.78
CA PHE A 303 3.18 11.19 -17.93
C PHE A 303 1.67 11.13 -17.75
N ASP A 304 1.12 12.19 -17.15
CA ASP A 304 -0.33 12.34 -17.04
C ASP A 304 -0.92 12.61 -18.43
N ASP A 305 -2.13 12.13 -18.66
CA ASP A 305 -2.88 12.47 -19.85
C ASP A 305 -3.25 13.95 -19.81
N GLU A 306 -3.14 14.63 -20.96
CA GLU A 306 -3.59 16.02 -21.09
C GLU A 306 -5.12 16.06 -21.07
N GLU A 307 -5.69 16.55 -19.97
CA GLU A 307 -7.11 16.77 -19.83
C GLU A 307 -7.45 18.27 -19.86
N LEU A 308 -8.47 18.63 -20.62
CA LEU A 308 -8.95 20.00 -20.66
C LEU A 308 -9.79 20.30 -19.40
N ASN A 309 -9.19 20.98 -18.43
CA ASN A 309 -9.90 21.42 -17.24
C ASN A 309 -10.74 22.69 -17.54
N LEU A 310 -12.06 22.53 -17.63
CA LEU A 310 -13.02 23.62 -17.80
C LEU A 310 -13.60 24.13 -16.46
N THR A 311 -13.11 23.62 -15.34
CA THR A 311 -13.58 24.00 -14.00
C THR A 311 -12.65 25.04 -13.37
N PRO A 312 -13.13 25.85 -12.40
CA PRO A 312 -12.28 26.80 -11.68
C PRO A 312 -11.41 26.13 -10.58
N PHE A 313 -11.43 24.81 -10.50
CA PHE A 313 -10.70 24.05 -9.47
C PHE A 313 -9.42 23.47 -10.06
N GLU A 314 -8.39 23.36 -9.21
CA GLU A 314 -7.15 22.64 -9.54
C GLU A 314 -7.48 21.17 -9.85
N GLN A 315 -6.94 20.65 -10.95
CA GLN A 315 -7.03 19.23 -11.29
C GLN A 315 -5.94 18.50 -10.51
N GLU A 316 -6.32 17.53 -9.69
CA GLU A 316 -5.39 16.68 -8.98
C GLU A 316 -5.21 15.38 -9.77
N PHE A 317 -3.94 15.01 -10.03
CA PHE A 317 -3.54 13.74 -10.66
C PHE A 317 -2.98 12.81 -9.62
N ASP A 318 -3.08 11.52 -9.85
CA ASP A 318 -2.48 10.51 -8.99
C ASP A 318 -0.97 10.67 -8.86
N GLU A 319 -0.45 10.37 -7.69
CA GLU A 319 0.98 10.40 -7.44
C GLU A 319 1.64 9.12 -7.96
N ASN A 320 2.45 9.25 -9.00
CA ASN A 320 3.15 8.13 -9.65
C ASN A 320 4.64 8.03 -9.28
N ARG A 321 5.17 9.00 -8.52
CA ARG A 321 6.58 8.98 -8.09
C ARG A 321 6.77 8.03 -6.90
N PRO A 322 7.56 6.94 -7.03
CA PRO A 322 7.65 5.87 -6.03
C PRO A 322 7.96 6.37 -4.61
N PHE A 323 8.78 7.40 -4.48
CA PHE A 323 9.10 8.00 -3.18
C PHE A 323 7.86 8.52 -2.45
N PHE A 324 6.89 9.09 -3.15
CA PHE A 324 5.71 9.70 -2.53
C PHE A 324 4.51 8.75 -2.41
N THR A 325 4.52 7.62 -3.09
CA THR A 325 3.39 6.68 -3.09
C THR A 325 3.36 5.81 -1.85
N GLU A 326 4.49 5.29 -1.39
CA GLU A 326 4.54 4.42 -0.21
C GLU A 326 4.25 5.22 1.07
N GLY A 327 3.27 4.76 1.85
CA GLY A 327 2.82 5.42 3.07
C GLY A 327 2.08 6.74 2.84
N ALA A 328 1.61 7.00 1.62
CA ALA A 328 0.86 8.20 1.25
C ALA A 328 -0.39 8.39 2.12
N ASP A 329 -1.03 7.29 2.55
CA ASP A 329 -2.24 7.33 3.37
C ASP A 329 -2.07 8.04 4.71
N LEU A 330 -0.84 8.05 5.25
CA LEU A 330 -0.53 8.80 6.47
C LEU A 330 -0.63 10.31 6.29
N PHE A 331 -0.56 10.79 5.05
CA PHE A 331 -0.60 12.21 4.70
C PHE A 331 -1.94 12.63 4.08
N LYS A 332 -2.82 11.68 3.77
CA LYS A 332 -4.17 11.94 3.26
C LYS A 332 -5.09 12.25 4.44
N ILE A 333 -5.45 13.50 4.64
CA ILE A 333 -6.62 13.87 5.44
C ILE A 333 -7.75 14.12 4.46
N VAL A 334 -8.72 13.21 4.44
CA VAL A 334 -9.95 13.42 3.69
C VAL A 334 -10.76 14.47 4.44
N ASP A 335 -10.76 15.68 3.95
CA ASP A 335 -11.63 16.73 4.43
C ASP A 335 -13.08 16.46 3.98
N ARG A 336 -13.80 15.66 4.77
CA ARG A 336 -15.23 15.39 4.55
C ARG A 336 -16.08 16.66 4.74
N ALA A 337 -15.53 17.71 5.34
CA ALA A 337 -16.19 19.00 5.52
C ALA A 337 -15.98 19.97 4.36
N SER A 338 -15.05 19.70 3.46
CA SER A 338 -14.82 20.52 2.29
C SER A 338 -15.81 20.17 1.17
N PHE A 339 -16.72 21.08 0.89
CA PHE A 339 -17.60 21.00 -0.30
C PHE A 339 -16.83 21.04 -1.63
N ARG A 340 -15.51 21.24 -1.61
CA ARG A 340 -14.70 21.46 -2.80
C ARG A 340 -13.84 20.27 -3.20
N GLY A 341 -13.78 19.21 -2.38
CA GLY A 341 -12.85 18.09 -2.58
C GLY A 341 -11.42 18.61 -2.74
N GLY A 342 -10.48 18.10 -2.07
CA GLY A 342 -9.09 18.47 -2.18
C GLY A 342 -8.33 17.96 -0.96
N SER A 343 -7.09 17.56 -1.15
CA SER A 343 -6.27 17.11 -0.05
C SER A 343 -5.52 18.29 0.57
N PHE A 344 -5.37 18.31 1.90
CA PHE A 344 -4.55 19.29 2.58
C PHE A 344 -3.10 19.27 2.08
N PHE A 345 -2.59 18.10 1.77
CA PHE A 345 -1.27 17.89 1.20
C PHE A 345 -1.38 17.17 -0.15
N TYR A 346 -0.95 17.84 -1.19
CA TYR A 346 -0.83 17.29 -2.54
C TYR A 346 0.65 17.22 -2.91
N SER A 347 1.20 16.00 -2.92
CA SER A 347 2.64 15.74 -3.08
C SER A 347 3.21 16.26 -4.41
N ARG A 348 2.40 16.29 -5.47
CA ARG A 348 2.80 16.77 -6.79
C ARG A 348 3.11 18.27 -6.84
N ARG A 349 2.72 19.05 -5.83
CA ARG A 349 3.19 20.44 -5.68
C ARG A 349 4.69 20.53 -5.40
N ILE A 350 5.31 19.44 -4.90
CA ILE A 350 6.76 19.35 -4.75
C ILE A 350 7.36 19.10 -6.13
N GLY A 351 8.07 20.10 -6.67
CA GLY A 351 8.61 20.06 -8.02
C GLY A 351 7.58 20.29 -9.13
N GLN A 352 6.48 20.96 -8.82
CA GLN A 352 5.46 21.32 -9.79
C GLN A 352 6.03 22.16 -10.93
N ARG A 353 5.49 21.94 -12.14
CA ARG A 353 5.83 22.72 -13.32
C ARG A 353 5.55 24.21 -13.08
N THR A 354 6.52 25.06 -13.41
CA THR A 354 6.41 26.49 -13.24
C THR A 354 5.82 27.11 -14.51
N SER A 355 4.80 27.91 -14.36
CA SER A 355 4.31 28.78 -15.43
C SER A 355 5.05 30.12 -15.38
N ILE A 356 5.47 30.62 -16.51
CA ILE A 356 6.10 31.94 -16.65
C ILE A 356 5.07 32.89 -17.24
N ASN A 357 4.93 34.06 -16.64
CA ASN A 357 4.29 35.19 -17.28
C ASN A 357 5.38 36.02 -17.99
N GLU A 358 5.45 35.91 -19.32
CA GLU A 358 6.47 36.58 -20.11
C GLU A 358 6.40 38.12 -19.94
N ASP A 359 5.20 38.68 -19.77
CA ASP A 359 5.00 40.12 -19.57
C ASP A 359 5.64 40.65 -18.27
N GLU A 360 5.86 39.81 -17.29
CA GLU A 360 6.47 40.20 -16.01
C GLU A 360 8.00 40.13 -16.03
N ILE A 361 8.57 39.26 -16.86
CA ILE A 361 10.02 38.98 -16.84
C ILE A 361 10.77 39.56 -18.06
N LEU A 362 10.06 39.90 -19.15
CA LEU A 362 10.65 40.46 -20.37
C LEU A 362 10.45 41.98 -20.42
N ASN A 363 11.52 42.71 -20.70
CA ASN A 363 11.39 44.13 -21.11
C ASN A 363 11.12 44.23 -22.59
N ASP A 364 10.72 45.42 -23.06
CA ASP A 364 10.50 45.68 -24.49
C ASP A 364 11.72 45.31 -25.34
N GLY A 365 11.54 44.35 -26.24
CA GLY A 365 12.54 43.84 -27.15
C GLY A 365 13.45 42.71 -26.58
N ASP A 366 13.22 42.28 -25.35
CA ASP A 366 13.86 41.09 -24.82
C ASP A 366 13.30 39.82 -25.48
N GLN A 367 14.10 38.77 -25.54
CA GLN A 367 13.71 37.46 -26.05
C GLN A 367 13.96 36.36 -25.03
N LEU A 368 12.93 35.58 -24.67
CA LEU A 368 13.07 34.37 -23.87
C LEU A 368 13.80 33.30 -24.69
N LEU A 369 14.95 32.83 -24.22
CA LEU A 369 15.75 31.79 -24.89
C LEU A 369 15.37 30.38 -24.38
N SER A 370 15.26 30.21 -23.07
CA SER A 370 14.91 28.96 -22.41
C SER A 370 14.59 29.21 -20.94
N TYR A 371 13.87 28.29 -20.33
CA TYR A 371 13.69 28.25 -18.88
C TYR A 371 13.58 26.82 -18.37
N ASP A 372 13.88 26.64 -17.08
CA ASP A 372 13.69 25.36 -16.40
C ASP A 372 12.21 25.23 -16.02
N GLU A 373 11.45 24.44 -16.77
CA GLU A 373 10.00 24.27 -16.56
C GLU A 373 9.68 23.61 -15.20
N THR A 374 10.57 22.76 -14.69
CA THR A 374 10.36 22.03 -13.44
C THR A 374 11.56 22.18 -12.53
N PRO A 375 11.40 22.74 -11.30
CA PRO A 375 12.47 22.82 -10.33
C PRO A 375 12.98 21.42 -9.98
N LYS A 376 14.29 21.21 -9.99
CA LYS A 376 14.88 19.92 -9.64
C LYS A 376 14.70 19.63 -8.15
N LEU A 377 14.25 18.45 -7.82
CA LEU A 377 14.28 17.97 -6.43
C LEU A 377 15.73 17.59 -6.08
N LEU A 378 16.32 18.27 -5.08
CA LEU A 378 17.69 18.01 -4.63
C LEU A 378 17.75 16.81 -3.71
N ASN A 379 16.86 16.77 -2.74
CA ASN A 379 16.70 15.64 -1.84
C ASN A 379 15.29 15.59 -1.26
N SER A 380 14.92 14.43 -0.79
CA SER A 380 13.75 14.28 0.07
C SER A 380 13.99 13.18 1.10
N ILE A 381 13.41 13.35 2.29
CA ILE A 381 13.44 12.38 3.37
C ILE A 381 12.00 12.18 3.84
N LYS A 382 11.60 10.93 3.99
CA LYS A 382 10.29 10.55 4.49
C LYS A 382 10.43 9.54 5.63
N LEU A 383 9.78 9.80 6.74
CA LEU A 383 9.63 8.88 7.86
C LEU A 383 8.17 8.47 7.98
N THR A 384 7.90 7.19 7.96
CA THR A 384 6.54 6.64 8.14
C THR A 384 6.55 5.49 9.13
N GLY A 385 5.46 5.36 9.88
CA GLY A 385 5.29 4.22 10.77
C GLY A 385 4.15 4.39 11.76
N THR A 386 3.81 3.27 12.41
CA THR A 386 2.76 3.23 13.44
C THR A 386 3.30 2.53 14.68
N THR A 387 3.17 3.17 15.83
CA THR A 387 3.58 2.61 17.12
C THR A 387 2.65 1.48 17.57
N ASN A 388 3.11 0.67 18.54
CA ASN A 388 2.26 -0.37 19.15
C ASN A 388 0.98 0.17 19.81
N ASN A 389 0.97 1.45 20.18
CA ASN A 389 -0.19 2.13 20.77
C ASN A 389 -1.08 2.80 19.71
N ASN A 390 -0.95 2.42 18.43
CA ASN A 390 -1.75 2.93 17.33
C ASN A 390 -1.59 4.43 17.03
N LEU A 391 -0.44 5.02 17.40
CA LEU A 391 -0.05 6.34 16.93
C LEU A 391 0.70 6.17 15.60
N SER A 392 0.11 6.64 14.52
CA SER A 392 0.72 6.73 13.20
C SER A 392 1.44 8.06 13.05
N ILE A 393 2.65 8.01 12.51
CA ILE A 393 3.52 9.18 12.31
C ILE A 393 3.98 9.20 10.87
N GLY A 394 3.74 10.30 10.19
CA GLY A 394 4.27 10.61 8.87
C GLY A 394 5.04 11.92 8.90
N PHE A 395 6.25 11.94 8.36
CA PHE A 395 7.04 13.16 8.17
C PHE A 395 7.67 13.14 6.80
N ILE A 396 7.55 14.25 6.07
CA ILE A 396 8.22 14.48 4.78
C ILE A 396 8.99 15.79 4.87
N ASN A 397 10.25 15.77 4.45
CA ASN A 397 11.01 16.94 4.09
C ASN A 397 11.47 16.80 2.64
N ALA A 398 11.31 17.84 1.83
CA ALA A 398 11.77 17.87 0.45
C ALA A 398 12.34 19.24 0.09
N ILE A 399 13.43 19.27 -0.64
CA ILE A 399 14.12 20.50 -1.06
C ILE A 399 14.20 20.54 -2.58
N THR A 400 13.61 21.57 -3.18
CA THR A 400 13.72 21.84 -4.62
C THR A 400 14.72 22.96 -4.89
N ASP A 401 15.50 22.82 -5.97
CA ASP A 401 16.49 23.79 -6.41
C ASP A 401 15.83 25.04 -7.02
N LYS A 402 16.64 26.07 -7.19
CA LYS A 402 16.29 27.27 -7.94
C LYS A 402 16.10 26.92 -9.41
N SER A 403 15.08 27.50 -10.03
CA SER A 403 14.93 27.48 -11.49
C SER A 403 15.10 28.87 -12.08
N TYR A 404 15.56 28.94 -13.33
CA TYR A 404 15.88 30.17 -13.97
C TYR A 404 15.40 30.22 -15.42
N ALA A 405 15.08 31.43 -15.90
CA ALA A 405 14.98 31.74 -17.32
C ALA A 405 16.27 32.34 -17.84
N LEU A 406 16.60 32.05 -19.08
CA LEU A 406 17.65 32.72 -19.86
C LEU A 406 16.98 33.68 -20.84
N ILE A 407 17.30 34.94 -20.72
CA ILE A 407 16.67 36.02 -21.50
C ILE A 407 17.78 36.74 -22.27
N ARG A 408 17.58 36.90 -23.58
CA ARG A 408 18.42 37.76 -24.40
C ARG A 408 17.86 39.17 -24.37
N GLU A 409 18.66 40.12 -23.91
CA GLU A 409 18.33 41.54 -23.91
C GLU A 409 18.53 42.18 -25.32
N ASN A 410 17.94 43.34 -25.53
CA ASN A 410 18.09 44.10 -26.77
C ASN A 410 19.54 44.40 -27.18
N ASN A 411 20.47 44.40 -26.25
CA ASN A 411 21.89 44.65 -26.48
C ASN A 411 22.69 43.35 -26.75
N ASP A 412 22.00 42.22 -27.02
CA ASP A 412 22.53 40.87 -27.18
C ASP A 412 23.17 40.24 -25.92
N ASN A 413 23.08 40.87 -24.76
CA ASN A 413 23.50 40.27 -23.52
C ASN A 413 22.52 39.17 -23.09
N ILE A 414 23.03 38.17 -22.38
CA ILE A 414 22.19 37.11 -21.78
C ILE A 414 22.14 37.36 -20.28
N ARG A 415 20.92 37.63 -19.77
CA ARG A 415 20.66 37.67 -18.33
C ARG A 415 19.98 36.41 -17.87
N LYS A 416 20.17 36.08 -16.62
CA LYS A 416 19.56 34.93 -15.92
C LYS A 416 18.57 35.46 -14.90
N GLU A 417 17.30 35.15 -15.08
CA GLU A 417 16.20 35.58 -14.21
C GLU A 417 15.76 34.43 -13.32
N LEU A 418 15.58 34.69 -12.03
CA LEU A 418 15.09 33.69 -11.08
C LEU A 418 13.59 33.50 -11.25
N ILE A 419 13.16 32.26 -11.56
CA ILE A 419 11.75 31.91 -11.72
C ILE A 419 11.20 31.31 -10.43
N THR A 420 11.92 30.33 -9.87
CA THR A 420 11.53 29.67 -8.64
C THR A 420 12.68 29.70 -7.65
N PRO A 421 12.49 30.19 -6.42
CA PRO A 421 13.53 30.15 -5.41
C PRO A 421 13.73 28.74 -4.86
N LEU A 422 14.88 28.51 -4.23
CA LEU A 422 15.09 27.29 -3.45
C LEU A 422 13.98 27.16 -2.41
N THR A 423 13.29 26.02 -2.44
CA THR A 423 12.11 25.81 -1.63
C THR A 423 12.25 24.56 -0.78
N ASN A 424 11.97 24.69 0.50
CA ASN A 424 11.96 23.59 1.46
C ASN A 424 10.53 23.32 1.91
N PHE A 425 10.03 22.13 1.61
CA PHE A 425 8.72 21.61 1.98
C PHE A 425 8.86 20.73 3.21
N ASN A 426 7.98 20.92 4.20
CA ASN A 426 7.89 20.06 5.37
C ASN A 426 6.45 19.71 5.63
N VAL A 427 6.17 18.43 5.87
CA VAL A 427 4.85 17.93 6.24
C VAL A 427 4.99 16.99 7.42
N LEU A 428 4.23 17.24 8.47
CA LEU A 428 4.11 16.37 9.64
C LEU A 428 2.66 15.93 9.78
N SER A 429 2.44 14.62 9.82
CA SER A 429 1.14 14.00 10.07
C SER A 429 1.22 13.08 11.29
N LEU A 430 0.26 13.22 12.17
CA LEU A 430 0.06 12.40 13.36
C LEU A 430 -1.38 11.92 13.39
N SER A 431 -1.61 10.63 13.60
CA SER A 431 -2.96 10.07 13.73
C SER A 431 -3.00 9.04 14.85
N GLN A 432 -3.88 9.24 15.83
CA GLN A 432 -4.08 8.36 16.98
C GLN A 432 -5.45 7.71 16.94
N LYS A 433 -5.53 6.38 16.94
CA LYS A 433 -6.79 5.66 17.21
C LYS A 433 -7.15 5.79 18.69
N ILE A 434 -8.42 6.09 18.99
CA ILE A 434 -8.81 6.51 20.36
C ILE A 434 -9.81 5.57 21.05
N ILE A 435 -10.96 5.31 20.42
CA ILE A 435 -12.04 4.56 21.08
C ILE A 435 -12.14 3.13 20.53
N ASN A 436 -12.07 2.99 19.20
CA ASN A 436 -12.16 1.75 18.47
C ASN A 436 -11.34 1.86 17.17
N ASP A 437 -11.35 0.82 16.34
CA ASP A 437 -10.58 0.80 15.09
C ASP A 437 -11.09 1.81 14.05
N TYR A 438 -12.28 2.36 14.22
CA TYR A 438 -12.93 3.30 13.30
C TYR A 438 -12.85 4.76 13.76
N SER A 439 -12.31 5.02 14.97
CA SER A 439 -12.25 6.36 15.56
C SER A 439 -10.80 6.81 15.71
N SER A 440 -10.43 7.92 15.08
CA SER A 440 -9.10 8.49 15.18
C SER A 440 -9.14 10.01 15.35
N ILE A 441 -8.12 10.54 15.99
CA ILE A 441 -7.80 11.97 15.99
C ILE A 441 -6.53 12.15 15.17
N GLY A 442 -6.58 13.05 14.18
CA GLY A 442 -5.44 13.38 13.33
C GLY A 442 -5.00 14.83 13.47
N PHE A 443 -3.72 15.05 13.26
CA PHE A 443 -3.09 16.37 13.15
C PHE A 443 -2.18 16.35 11.93
N ILE A 444 -2.30 17.33 11.05
CA ILE A 444 -1.37 17.55 9.95
C ILE A 444 -0.90 19.01 9.98
N ASN A 445 0.39 19.19 9.72
CA ASN A 445 1.02 20.50 9.56
C ASN A 445 1.86 20.50 8.30
N GLY A 446 1.67 21.47 7.42
CA GLY A 446 2.49 21.74 6.28
C GLY A 446 3.21 23.07 6.44
N SER A 447 4.50 23.14 6.15
CA SER A 447 5.24 24.38 6.06
C SER A 447 6.08 24.45 4.80
N LEU A 448 6.10 25.61 4.19
CA LEU A 448 6.84 25.93 2.98
C LEU A 448 7.77 27.10 3.28
N ASN A 449 9.07 26.87 3.16
CA ASN A 449 10.08 27.89 3.34
C ASN A 449 10.77 28.15 2.02
N ARG A 450 10.72 29.39 1.52
CA ARG A 450 11.36 29.84 0.29
C ARG A 450 12.52 30.77 0.65
N GLU A 451 13.62 30.64 -0.08
CA GLU A 451 14.69 31.64 -0.01
C GLU A 451 14.19 32.92 -0.69
N SER A 452 13.83 33.96 0.11
CA SER A 452 13.47 35.26 -0.44
C SER A 452 14.74 36.01 -0.84
N SER A 453 14.76 36.62 -2.03
CA SER A 453 15.67 37.75 -2.28
C SER A 453 15.24 38.90 -1.37
N PHE A 454 16.18 39.71 -0.88
CA PHE A 454 15.89 40.86 0.03
C PHE A 454 14.87 41.86 -0.57
N GLU A 455 14.60 41.82 -1.88
CA GLU A 455 13.64 42.68 -2.58
C GLU A 455 12.18 42.22 -2.40
N ASP A 456 11.91 40.92 -2.22
CA ASP A 456 10.56 40.38 -2.05
C ASP A 456 9.98 40.55 -0.64
N ALA A 457 10.83 40.82 0.36
CA ALA A 457 10.39 40.97 1.76
C ALA A 457 9.58 42.27 2.03
N ASN A 458 9.52 43.20 1.07
CA ASN A 458 8.80 44.46 1.21
C ASN A 458 7.39 44.46 0.56
N ASN A 459 6.96 43.34 -0.07
CA ASN A 459 5.68 43.28 -0.82
C ASN A 459 4.68 42.28 -0.24
N TYR A 460 4.80 41.87 1.02
CA TYR A 460 3.80 41.05 1.73
C TYR A 460 3.28 41.76 2.97
#